data_7021dcd671c2d91a6b6c6307a712096b
#
_entry.id   7021dcd671c2d91a6b6c6307a712096b
#
_cell.length_a   1.000
_cell.length_b   1.000
_cell.length_c   1.000
_cell.angle_alpha   90.00
_cell.angle_beta   90.00
_cell.angle_gamma   90.00
#
_symmetry.space_group_name_H-M   'P 1'
#
loop_
_entity.id
_entity.type
_entity.pdbx_description
1 polymer ?
#
loop_
_entity_poly.entity_id
_entity_poly.type
_entity_poly.pdbx_seq_one_letter_code
_entity_poly.pdbx_strand_id
1 'polypeptide(L)'
;MSRRLSILASVILLLFVVIAAQSAWVQFFHAPALDASNLNPRNASVNSTQYQRGEIRAADGTVLAQSVATSSHANPWRRIYPTGQLFSGIVGFTSTTEGNWWLEAQYNSYLEAHAQPAQSFEQVLAPTKAADSVTLTVSPTLQEIARSALGGRNGSVVAFDPKTGDTLALYSNPTFNPAPFTSFNKSVQKAAWKLVNTNDKEGFPPLGLLATQHSFFPGSTFKVITTAGIVAYKPALLTKEYPSMVYTKLPDTTNLLYNDGHVPCGGDVAVMLPQSCDPGYGLLGIALGAQDLTNEALAFGYNEIPPLDLPGGVASFFPTESNLAANPPYLAYSAIGQEDVSTTALQNALVAEGIANGGTIMTPHLMSYISAPDGTVVKRYKDSVWKQPLTPAQDAQIVPLMEDVVKDGTAAEVGFLPADDVAAKTGTAQVGNNLTNDTDDWMIAFAPATDPTVAVAVSVPFQGYSRTGAEIAGPIMKCVIEGALALQAGLPATGTSTTCPT
;
A
#
# COMPACT_ATOMS: atom_id res chain seq x y z
N MET A 1 47.21 -51.80 -2.89
CA MET A 1 46.52 -50.57 -2.41
C MET A 1 46.33 -50.68 -0.92
N SER A 2 46.63 -49.64 -0.14
CA SER A 2 46.45 -49.68 1.31
C SER A 2 44.93 -49.78 1.64
N ARG A 3 44.59 -50.56 2.69
CA ARG A 3 43.21 -50.75 3.17
C ARG A 3 42.44 -49.42 3.31
N ARG A 4 43.13 -48.33 3.66
CA ARG A 4 42.61 -46.97 3.77
C ARG A 4 42.17 -46.40 2.41
N LEU A 5 42.97 -46.62 1.36
CA LEU A 5 42.63 -46.15 0.01
C LEU A 5 41.38 -46.91 -0.58
N SER A 6 41.24 -48.21 -0.28
CA SER A 6 40.06 -48.95 -0.67
C SER A 6 38.81 -48.51 0.04
N ILE A 7 38.92 -48.19 1.37
CA ILE A 7 37.77 -47.65 2.12
C ILE A 7 37.39 -46.27 1.56
N LEU A 8 38.33 -45.38 1.31
CA LEU A 8 38.03 -44.07 0.68
C LEU A 8 37.39 -44.21 -0.67
N ALA A 9 37.89 -45.09 -1.53
CA ALA A 9 37.29 -45.35 -2.84
C ALA A 9 35.84 -45.89 -2.73
N SER A 10 35.60 -46.79 -1.76
CA SER A 10 34.24 -47.32 -1.52
C SER A 10 33.28 -46.25 -1.01
N VAL A 11 33.72 -45.33 -0.14
CA VAL A 11 32.92 -44.19 0.38
C VAL A 11 32.57 -43.24 -0.77
N ILE A 12 33.54 -42.89 -1.63
CA ILE A 12 33.32 -42.06 -2.79
C ILE A 12 32.33 -42.69 -3.77
N LEU A 13 32.49 -43.99 -4.04
CA LEU A 13 31.57 -44.74 -4.92
C LEU A 13 30.15 -44.75 -4.35
N LEU A 14 30.01 -44.97 -3.04
CA LEU A 14 28.71 -44.93 -2.36
C LEU A 14 28.04 -43.54 -2.50
N LEU A 15 28.80 -42.47 -2.32
CA LEU A 15 28.30 -41.09 -2.50
C LEU A 15 27.82 -40.86 -3.94
N PHE A 16 28.58 -41.36 -4.95
CA PHE A 16 28.13 -41.26 -6.35
C PHE A 16 26.84 -42.05 -6.60
N VAL A 17 26.70 -43.24 -6.03
CA VAL A 17 25.47 -44.05 -6.12
C VAL A 17 24.28 -43.32 -5.47
N VAL A 18 24.48 -42.73 -4.33
CA VAL A 18 23.43 -41.94 -3.64
C VAL A 18 23.02 -40.72 -4.48
N ILE A 19 23.99 -39.96 -5.04
CA ILE A 19 23.71 -38.83 -5.92
C ILE A 19 22.97 -39.27 -7.18
N ALA A 20 23.40 -40.37 -7.80
CA ALA A 20 22.76 -40.92 -8.99
C ALA A 20 21.31 -41.39 -8.69
N ALA A 21 21.11 -42.07 -7.57
CA ALA A 21 19.78 -42.49 -7.13
C ALA A 21 18.86 -41.30 -6.85
N GLN A 22 19.39 -40.29 -6.17
CA GLN A 22 18.63 -39.03 -5.90
C GLN A 22 18.33 -38.29 -7.19
N SER A 23 19.27 -38.20 -8.13
CA SER A 23 19.05 -37.57 -9.45
C SER A 23 17.98 -38.33 -10.25
N ALA A 24 18.06 -39.68 -10.26
CA ALA A 24 17.06 -40.52 -10.92
C ALA A 24 15.67 -40.34 -10.27
N TRP A 25 15.61 -40.32 -8.93
CA TRP A 25 14.37 -40.04 -8.19
C TRP A 25 13.73 -38.70 -8.58
N VAL A 26 14.50 -37.62 -8.61
CA VAL A 26 14.04 -36.30 -9.04
C VAL A 26 13.58 -36.32 -10.49
N GLN A 27 14.35 -36.91 -11.39
CA GLN A 27 14.06 -36.92 -12.82
C GLN A 27 12.85 -37.81 -13.20
N PHE A 28 12.61 -38.93 -12.52
CA PHE A 28 11.52 -39.85 -12.87
C PHE A 28 10.24 -39.61 -12.07
N PHE A 29 10.36 -39.20 -10.80
CA PHE A 29 9.18 -39.08 -9.92
C PHE A 29 8.78 -37.64 -9.64
N HIS A 30 9.74 -36.70 -9.66
CA HIS A 30 9.46 -35.30 -9.40
C HIS A 30 9.56 -34.40 -10.64
N ALA A 31 10.10 -34.88 -11.75
CA ALA A 31 10.18 -34.08 -12.97
C ALA A 31 8.84 -33.53 -13.43
N PRO A 32 7.73 -34.32 -13.46
CA PRO A 32 6.43 -33.77 -13.84
C PRO A 32 5.94 -32.67 -12.90
N ALA A 33 6.21 -32.79 -11.60
CA ALA A 33 5.86 -31.77 -10.60
C ALA A 33 6.76 -30.54 -10.69
N LEU A 34 8.04 -30.72 -10.98
CA LEU A 34 9.00 -29.61 -11.19
C LEU A 34 8.76 -28.93 -12.55
N ASP A 35 8.41 -29.68 -13.58
CA ASP A 35 8.01 -29.13 -14.87
C ASP A 35 6.67 -28.39 -14.80
N ALA A 36 5.75 -28.85 -13.96
CA ALA A 36 4.49 -28.16 -13.66
C ALA A 36 4.63 -27.01 -12.63
N SER A 37 5.80 -26.87 -12.00
CA SER A 37 6.04 -25.86 -10.98
C SER A 37 5.96 -24.44 -11.56
N ASN A 38 5.18 -23.58 -10.92
CA ASN A 38 5.09 -22.15 -11.23
C ASN A 38 6.42 -21.40 -11.06
N LEU A 39 7.39 -22.02 -10.38
CA LEU A 39 8.76 -21.52 -10.22
C LEU A 39 9.66 -21.82 -11.43
N ASN A 40 9.17 -22.59 -12.42
CA ASN A 40 9.93 -22.88 -13.63
C ASN A 40 9.72 -21.76 -14.68
N PRO A 41 10.71 -20.86 -14.89
CA PRO A 41 10.56 -19.72 -15.83
C PRO A 41 10.24 -20.15 -17.26
N ARG A 42 10.60 -21.40 -17.63
CA ARG A 42 10.35 -21.96 -18.96
C ARG A 42 8.86 -22.24 -19.18
N ASN A 43 8.14 -22.64 -18.13
CA ASN A 43 6.71 -22.93 -18.20
C ASN A 43 5.88 -21.65 -18.25
N ALA A 44 6.21 -20.66 -17.46
CA ALA A 44 5.55 -19.35 -17.51
C ALA A 44 5.62 -18.73 -18.92
N SER A 45 6.77 -18.86 -19.59
CA SER A 45 6.98 -18.36 -20.95
C SER A 45 6.14 -19.11 -22.00
N VAL A 46 6.02 -20.44 -21.89
CA VAL A 46 5.28 -21.26 -22.86
C VAL A 46 3.78 -21.21 -22.58
N ASN A 47 3.37 -21.35 -21.33
CA ASN A 47 1.95 -21.38 -20.95
C ASN A 47 1.23 -20.06 -21.24
N SER A 48 1.90 -18.92 -21.07
CA SER A 48 1.28 -17.60 -21.28
C SER A 48 0.84 -17.31 -22.72
N THR A 49 1.38 -18.04 -23.71
CA THR A 49 1.06 -17.86 -25.12
C THR A 49 0.35 -19.06 -25.74
N GLN A 50 0.44 -20.27 -25.15
CA GLN A 50 -0.17 -21.49 -25.65
C GLN A 50 -1.60 -21.70 -25.13
N TYR A 51 -1.93 -21.19 -23.97
CA TYR A 51 -3.24 -21.34 -23.35
C TYR A 51 -3.85 -19.98 -23.05
N GLN A 52 -5.17 -19.91 -23.09
CA GLN A 52 -5.89 -18.73 -22.62
C GLN A 52 -5.68 -18.58 -21.12
N ARG A 53 -5.19 -17.44 -20.71
CA ARG A 53 -5.00 -17.08 -19.31
C ARG A 53 -6.28 -16.42 -18.77
N GLY A 54 -6.66 -16.71 -17.54
CA GLY A 54 -7.84 -16.17 -16.88
C GLY A 54 -7.85 -14.63 -16.80
N GLU A 55 -9.01 -14.07 -16.66
CA GLU A 55 -9.16 -12.61 -16.60
C GLU A 55 -8.85 -12.07 -15.20
N ILE A 56 -8.40 -10.81 -15.14
CA ILE A 56 -8.41 -10.00 -13.93
C ILE A 56 -9.45 -8.92 -14.15
N ARG A 57 -10.40 -8.81 -13.22
CA ARG A 57 -11.53 -7.88 -13.31
C ARG A 57 -11.55 -6.96 -12.08
N ALA A 58 -12.05 -5.75 -12.25
CA ALA A 58 -12.38 -4.85 -11.16
C ALA A 58 -13.73 -5.24 -10.50
N ALA A 59 -14.09 -4.56 -9.43
CA ALA A 59 -15.31 -4.82 -8.66
C ALA A 59 -16.60 -4.69 -9.48
N ASP A 60 -16.63 -3.77 -10.46
CA ASP A 60 -17.76 -3.55 -11.36
C ASP A 60 -17.78 -4.48 -12.59
N GLY A 61 -16.83 -5.43 -12.68
CA GLY A 61 -16.66 -6.35 -13.79
C GLY A 61 -15.81 -5.82 -14.95
N THR A 62 -15.32 -4.59 -14.90
CA THR A 62 -14.40 -4.04 -15.89
C THR A 62 -13.17 -4.94 -16.04
N VAL A 63 -12.83 -5.31 -17.27
CA VAL A 63 -11.70 -6.19 -17.55
C VAL A 63 -10.40 -5.39 -17.49
N LEU A 64 -9.53 -5.77 -16.55
CA LEU A 64 -8.21 -5.14 -16.35
C LEU A 64 -7.11 -5.88 -17.12
N ALA A 65 -7.24 -7.21 -17.23
CA ALA A 65 -6.34 -8.05 -18.01
C ALA A 65 -7.10 -9.24 -18.61
N GLN A 66 -6.86 -9.54 -19.89
CA GLN A 66 -7.44 -10.70 -20.57
C GLN A 66 -6.50 -11.25 -21.64
N SER A 67 -6.73 -12.49 -22.06
CA SER A 67 -6.06 -13.10 -23.20
C SER A 67 -6.94 -13.02 -24.44
N VAL A 68 -6.37 -12.59 -25.57
CA VAL A 68 -7.04 -12.56 -26.87
C VAL A 68 -6.39 -13.51 -27.83
N ALA A 69 -7.20 -14.15 -28.69
CA ALA A 69 -6.71 -15.03 -29.74
C ALA A 69 -5.88 -14.26 -30.77
N THR A 70 -4.87 -14.89 -31.29
CA THR A 70 -4.02 -14.37 -32.37
C THR A 70 -4.15 -15.24 -33.62
N SER A 71 -3.65 -14.79 -34.77
CA SER A 71 -3.54 -15.60 -35.98
C SER A 71 -2.31 -16.51 -36.00
N SER A 72 -1.47 -16.47 -34.98
CA SER A 72 -0.23 -17.25 -34.90
C SER A 72 -0.48 -18.64 -34.29
N HIS A 73 -0.16 -19.72 -35.04
CA HIS A 73 -0.19 -21.07 -34.46
C HIS A 73 0.89 -21.29 -33.38
N ALA A 74 2.01 -20.58 -33.47
CA ALA A 74 3.09 -20.66 -32.49
C ALA A 74 2.77 -19.93 -31.17
N ASN A 75 1.92 -18.91 -31.24
CA ASN A 75 1.51 -18.12 -30.07
C ASN A 75 0.00 -17.79 -30.21
N PRO A 76 -0.88 -18.78 -30.00
CA PRO A 76 -2.32 -18.63 -30.24
C PRO A 76 -2.99 -17.57 -29.34
N TRP A 77 -2.38 -17.24 -28.21
CA TRP A 77 -2.91 -16.28 -27.26
C TRP A 77 -1.93 -15.14 -26.97
N ARG A 78 -2.48 -13.94 -26.76
CA ARG A 78 -1.74 -12.76 -26.30
C ARG A 78 -2.47 -12.09 -25.15
N ARG A 79 -1.74 -11.78 -24.08
CA ARG A 79 -2.27 -10.99 -22.96
C ARG A 79 -2.44 -9.54 -23.36
N ILE A 80 -3.55 -8.93 -22.97
CA ILE A 80 -3.80 -7.48 -23.15
C ILE A 80 -4.30 -6.88 -21.86
N TYR A 81 -4.06 -5.58 -21.71
CA TYR A 81 -4.42 -4.76 -20.55
C TYR A 81 -5.25 -3.57 -21.02
N PRO A 82 -6.60 -3.71 -21.10
CA PRO A 82 -7.47 -2.69 -21.70
C PRO A 82 -7.41 -1.32 -21.00
N THR A 83 -7.14 -1.31 -19.69
CA THR A 83 -7.04 -0.10 -18.88
C THR A 83 -5.65 0.56 -18.90
N GLY A 84 -4.70 -0.04 -19.63
CA GLY A 84 -3.36 0.53 -19.83
C GLY A 84 -2.63 0.85 -18.53
N GLN A 85 -2.17 2.09 -18.39
CA GLN A 85 -1.37 2.54 -17.24
C GLN A 85 -2.14 2.64 -15.93
N LEU A 86 -3.47 2.79 -15.97
CA LEU A 86 -4.30 3.07 -14.80
C LEU A 86 -4.17 2.00 -13.72
N PHE A 87 -4.06 0.74 -14.12
CA PHE A 87 -3.96 -0.40 -13.21
C PHE A 87 -2.64 -1.15 -13.28
N SER A 88 -1.64 -0.63 -14.02
CA SER A 88 -0.38 -1.35 -14.22
C SER A 88 0.37 -1.63 -12.91
N GLY A 89 0.31 -0.72 -11.94
CA GLY A 89 0.92 -0.90 -10.61
C GLY A 89 0.23 -1.97 -9.75
N ILE A 90 -1.04 -2.30 -10.00
CA ILE A 90 -1.78 -3.35 -9.31
C ILE A 90 -1.68 -4.66 -10.11
N VAL A 91 -2.13 -4.63 -11.37
CA VAL A 91 -2.23 -5.82 -12.21
C VAL A 91 -0.87 -6.35 -12.61
N GLY A 92 0.07 -5.45 -12.90
CA GLY A 92 1.38 -5.82 -13.42
C GLY A 92 1.33 -6.21 -14.89
N PHE A 93 2.14 -7.20 -15.23
CA PHE A 93 2.20 -7.76 -16.58
C PHE A 93 2.68 -9.20 -16.57
N THR A 94 2.43 -9.92 -17.67
CA THR A 94 3.08 -11.18 -18.00
C THR A 94 3.98 -11.00 -19.22
N SER A 95 5.18 -11.56 -19.17
CA SER A 95 6.20 -11.43 -20.19
C SER A 95 6.91 -12.76 -20.42
N THR A 96 7.24 -13.05 -21.66
CA THR A 96 8.02 -14.26 -22.01
C THR A 96 9.51 -14.12 -21.69
N THR A 97 9.99 -12.91 -21.38
CA THR A 97 11.39 -12.64 -21.00
C THR A 97 11.56 -12.27 -19.55
N GLU A 98 10.62 -11.50 -18.98
CA GLU A 98 10.72 -10.91 -17.62
C GLU A 98 9.79 -11.59 -16.61
N GLY A 99 9.01 -12.60 -17.04
CA GLY A 99 8.08 -13.33 -16.17
C GLY A 99 6.82 -12.56 -15.83
N ASN A 100 6.21 -12.92 -14.71
CA ASN A 100 4.97 -12.33 -14.21
C ASN A 100 5.27 -11.35 -13.06
N TRP A 101 4.54 -10.23 -13.01
CA TRP A 101 4.72 -9.18 -12.01
C TRP A 101 3.38 -8.81 -11.36
N TRP A 102 3.42 -8.36 -10.11
CA TRP A 102 2.30 -7.93 -9.27
C TRP A 102 1.19 -8.99 -9.19
N LEU A 103 -0.09 -8.66 -9.43
CA LEU A 103 -1.19 -9.64 -9.33
C LEU A 103 -1.11 -10.74 -10.38
N GLU A 104 -0.52 -10.47 -11.56
CA GLU A 104 -0.22 -11.53 -12.54
C GLU A 104 0.72 -12.60 -11.97
N ALA A 105 1.63 -12.23 -11.07
CA ALA A 105 2.49 -13.16 -10.35
C ALA A 105 1.77 -13.78 -9.13
N GLN A 106 1.11 -12.95 -8.32
CA GLN A 106 0.45 -13.35 -7.08
C GLN A 106 -0.60 -14.44 -7.31
N TYR A 107 -1.41 -14.27 -8.36
CA TYR A 107 -2.49 -15.20 -8.70
C TYR A 107 -2.18 -16.10 -9.87
N ASN A 108 -0.89 -16.31 -10.20
CA ASN A 108 -0.46 -17.05 -11.35
C ASN A 108 -1.03 -18.48 -11.39
N SER A 109 -1.11 -19.17 -10.24
CA SER A 109 -1.63 -20.53 -10.13
C SER A 109 -3.09 -20.69 -10.54
N TYR A 110 -3.89 -19.60 -10.41
CA TYR A 110 -5.28 -19.57 -10.86
C TYR A 110 -5.39 -19.07 -12.30
N LEU A 111 -4.62 -18.04 -12.63
CA LEU A 111 -4.66 -17.39 -13.94
C LEU A 111 -4.07 -18.24 -15.06
N GLU A 112 -3.16 -19.17 -14.77
CA GLU A 112 -2.68 -20.15 -15.75
C GLU A 112 -3.70 -21.27 -15.95
N ALA A 113 -3.77 -21.77 -17.19
CA ALA A 113 -4.63 -22.91 -17.51
C ALA A 113 -4.14 -24.18 -16.81
N HIS A 114 -4.96 -24.72 -15.95
CA HIS A 114 -4.72 -25.95 -15.20
C HIS A 114 -5.78 -27.01 -15.51
N ALA A 115 -5.49 -28.27 -15.19
CA ALA A 115 -6.42 -29.37 -15.41
C ALA A 115 -7.71 -29.14 -14.60
N GLN A 116 -8.85 -29.16 -15.28
CA GLN A 116 -10.15 -29.03 -14.65
C GLN A 116 -10.60 -30.38 -14.05
N PRO A 117 -11.44 -30.36 -12.99
CA PRO A 117 -12.04 -31.57 -12.47
C PRO A 117 -12.78 -32.34 -13.57
N ALA A 118 -12.47 -33.64 -13.71
CA ALA A 118 -13.12 -34.46 -14.73
C ALA A 118 -14.60 -34.70 -14.40
N GLN A 119 -15.48 -34.35 -15.32
CA GLN A 119 -16.94 -34.58 -15.21
C GLN A 119 -17.36 -35.84 -15.99
N SER A 120 -16.44 -36.45 -16.76
CA SER A 120 -16.67 -37.69 -17.50
C SER A 120 -15.41 -38.54 -17.56
N PHE A 121 -15.57 -39.85 -17.90
CA PHE A 121 -14.45 -40.75 -18.08
C PHE A 121 -13.52 -40.30 -19.24
N GLU A 122 -14.07 -39.71 -20.27
CA GLU A 122 -13.28 -39.15 -21.38
C GLU A 122 -12.38 -37.99 -20.90
N GLN A 123 -12.86 -37.15 -19.99
CA GLN A 123 -12.06 -36.08 -19.41
C GLN A 123 -10.99 -36.57 -18.44
N VAL A 124 -11.13 -37.76 -17.87
CA VAL A 124 -10.06 -38.40 -17.09
C VAL A 124 -8.92 -38.80 -18.03
N LEU A 125 -9.23 -39.29 -19.24
CA LEU A 125 -8.24 -39.69 -20.23
C LEU A 125 -7.62 -38.52 -21.02
N ALA A 126 -8.40 -37.45 -21.19
CA ALA A 126 -7.98 -36.20 -21.88
C ALA A 126 -8.44 -35.00 -21.08
N PRO A 127 -7.69 -34.58 -20.01
CA PRO A 127 -8.08 -33.48 -19.16
C PRO A 127 -8.19 -32.16 -19.96
N THR A 128 -9.33 -31.50 -19.82
CA THR A 128 -9.46 -30.13 -20.31
C THR A 128 -8.69 -29.18 -19.40
N LYS A 129 -7.98 -28.22 -20.01
CA LYS A 129 -7.29 -27.16 -19.26
C LYS A 129 -8.03 -25.87 -19.43
N ALA A 130 -8.29 -25.19 -18.33
CA ALA A 130 -8.87 -23.87 -18.33
C ALA A 130 -8.28 -23.06 -17.15
N ALA A 131 -8.40 -21.76 -17.24
CA ALA A 131 -7.88 -20.82 -16.22
C ALA A 131 -9.02 -20.21 -15.44
N ASP A 132 -8.80 -19.98 -14.15
CA ASP A 132 -9.72 -19.24 -13.29
C ASP A 132 -9.50 -17.73 -13.46
N SER A 133 -10.54 -16.95 -13.18
CA SER A 133 -10.50 -15.48 -13.23
C SER A 133 -10.52 -14.88 -11.84
N VAL A 134 -9.82 -13.76 -11.65
CA VAL A 134 -9.72 -13.05 -10.37
C VAL A 134 -10.53 -11.76 -10.46
N THR A 135 -11.46 -11.56 -9.53
CA THR A 135 -12.20 -10.30 -9.36
C THR A 135 -11.64 -9.56 -8.15
N LEU A 136 -11.32 -8.30 -8.35
CA LEU A 136 -10.73 -7.42 -7.35
C LEU A 136 -11.81 -6.55 -6.68
N THR A 137 -11.42 -5.93 -5.58
CA THR A 137 -12.24 -4.95 -4.81
C THR A 137 -12.17 -3.54 -5.38
N VAL A 138 -11.18 -3.23 -6.23
CA VAL A 138 -10.90 -1.89 -6.75
C VAL A 138 -12.00 -1.35 -7.65
N SER A 139 -12.30 -0.06 -7.49
CA SER A 139 -13.22 0.69 -8.34
C SER A 139 -12.45 1.39 -9.48
N PRO A 140 -12.74 1.10 -10.76
CA PRO A 140 -12.12 1.80 -11.88
C PRO A 140 -12.35 3.32 -11.85
N THR A 141 -13.54 3.73 -11.44
CA THR A 141 -13.89 5.15 -11.35
C THR A 141 -13.08 5.85 -10.26
N LEU A 142 -12.96 5.24 -9.06
CA LEU A 142 -12.18 5.85 -7.98
C LEU A 142 -10.68 5.86 -8.29
N GLN A 143 -10.17 4.81 -8.95
CA GLN A 143 -8.79 4.75 -9.43
C GLN A 143 -8.50 5.86 -10.46
N GLU A 144 -9.44 6.16 -11.36
CA GLU A 144 -9.30 7.24 -12.35
C GLU A 144 -9.37 8.62 -11.69
N ILE A 145 -10.24 8.80 -10.68
CA ILE A 145 -10.28 10.03 -9.87
C ILE A 145 -8.93 10.24 -9.19
N ALA A 146 -8.38 9.21 -8.55
CA ALA A 146 -7.07 9.26 -7.89
C ALA A 146 -5.96 9.66 -8.87
N ARG A 147 -5.92 9.04 -10.07
CA ARG A 147 -4.98 9.39 -11.14
C ARG A 147 -5.12 10.85 -11.59
N SER A 148 -6.34 11.28 -11.85
CA SER A 148 -6.62 12.62 -12.37
C SER A 148 -6.31 13.70 -11.33
N ALA A 149 -6.70 13.47 -10.07
CA ALA A 149 -6.45 14.40 -8.97
C ALA A 149 -4.95 14.54 -8.66
N LEU A 150 -4.17 13.44 -8.74
CA LEU A 150 -2.71 13.49 -8.57
C LEU A 150 -2.04 14.30 -9.70
N GLY A 151 -2.65 14.33 -10.90
CA GLY A 151 -2.28 15.25 -11.98
C GLY A 151 -0.85 15.08 -12.49
N GLY A 152 -0.31 13.87 -12.50
CA GLY A 152 1.05 13.58 -12.98
C GLY A 152 2.17 13.91 -11.99
N ARG A 153 1.86 14.38 -10.77
CA ARG A 153 2.85 14.47 -9.68
C ARG A 153 3.27 13.06 -9.26
N ASN A 154 4.52 12.88 -8.85
CA ASN A 154 4.91 11.68 -8.14
C ASN A 154 4.18 11.61 -6.81
N GLY A 155 3.66 10.45 -6.49
CA GLY A 155 2.87 10.28 -5.27
C GLY A 155 1.95 9.08 -5.30
N SER A 156 1.10 8.98 -4.29
CA SER A 156 0.22 7.85 -4.12
C SER A 156 -1.13 8.25 -3.52
N VAL A 157 -2.16 7.51 -3.92
CA VAL A 157 -3.49 7.54 -3.30
C VAL A 157 -3.87 6.11 -2.95
N VAL A 158 -4.22 5.88 -1.70
CA VAL A 158 -4.72 4.58 -1.21
C VAL A 158 -6.05 4.81 -0.51
N ALA A 159 -7.07 4.05 -0.89
CA ALA A 159 -8.40 4.13 -0.31
C ALA A 159 -8.93 2.74 0.06
N PHE A 160 -9.51 2.63 1.26
CA PHE A 160 -10.09 1.40 1.81
C PHE A 160 -11.56 1.57 2.19
N ASP A 161 -12.31 0.48 2.14
CA ASP A 161 -13.48 0.32 2.98
C ASP A 161 -12.99 -0.06 4.39
N PRO A 162 -13.20 0.80 5.41
CA PRO A 162 -12.63 0.56 6.74
C PRO A 162 -13.27 -0.63 7.47
N LYS A 163 -14.44 -1.10 7.04
CA LYS A 163 -15.16 -2.20 7.70
C LYS A 163 -14.71 -3.57 7.21
N THR A 164 -14.21 -3.67 5.98
CA THR A 164 -13.84 -4.93 5.35
C THR A 164 -12.34 -5.06 5.08
N GLY A 165 -11.63 -3.93 4.89
CA GLY A 165 -10.26 -3.89 4.39
C GLY A 165 -10.17 -4.01 2.86
N ASP A 166 -11.31 -3.92 2.15
CA ASP A 166 -11.36 -3.85 0.69
C ASP A 166 -10.55 -2.66 0.20
N THR A 167 -9.58 -2.89 -0.66
CA THR A 167 -8.84 -1.82 -1.34
C THR A 167 -9.71 -1.26 -2.46
N LEU A 168 -10.26 -0.07 -2.28
CA LEU A 168 -11.14 0.59 -3.24
C LEU A 168 -10.35 1.28 -4.36
N ALA A 169 -9.19 1.84 -4.03
CA ALA A 169 -8.22 2.39 -4.97
C ALA A 169 -6.79 2.27 -4.41
N LEU A 170 -5.84 2.03 -5.30
CA LEU A 170 -4.41 2.04 -5.00
C LEU A 170 -3.69 2.54 -6.25
N TYR A 171 -3.42 3.85 -6.29
CA TYR A 171 -2.77 4.48 -7.41
C TYR A 171 -1.41 5.05 -7.00
N SER A 172 -0.42 4.85 -7.86
CA SER A 172 0.90 5.46 -7.72
C SER A 172 1.35 6.06 -9.07
N ASN A 173 2.04 7.19 -9.01
CA ASN A 173 2.76 7.77 -10.11
C ASN A 173 4.24 8.00 -9.67
N PRO A 174 5.27 7.66 -10.47
CA PRO A 174 5.20 7.26 -11.87
C PRO A 174 4.58 5.88 -12.08
N THR A 175 4.01 5.67 -13.27
CA THR A 175 3.38 4.43 -13.71
C THR A 175 3.89 4.02 -15.08
N PHE A 176 3.50 2.87 -15.60
CA PHE A 176 4.00 2.35 -16.88
C PHE A 176 2.91 1.74 -17.75
N ASN A 177 3.19 1.62 -19.06
CA ASN A 177 2.34 0.89 -19.99
C ASN A 177 2.74 -0.59 -20.00
N PRO A 178 1.85 -1.54 -19.62
CA PRO A 178 2.15 -2.96 -19.61
C PRO A 178 2.14 -3.61 -21.01
N ALA A 179 1.52 -2.99 -22.02
CA ALA A 179 1.35 -3.59 -23.34
C ALA A 179 2.65 -4.03 -24.06
N PRO A 180 3.79 -3.31 -23.96
CA PRO A 180 5.04 -3.75 -24.59
C PRO A 180 5.58 -5.08 -24.07
N PHE A 181 5.26 -5.45 -22.82
CA PHE A 181 5.72 -6.71 -22.21
C PHE A 181 5.05 -7.95 -22.81
N THR A 182 3.90 -7.80 -23.44
CA THR A 182 3.16 -8.87 -24.11
C THR A 182 3.50 -9.01 -25.60
N SER A 183 4.48 -8.24 -26.09
CA SER A 183 4.97 -8.33 -27.46
C SER A 183 5.69 -9.65 -27.68
N PHE A 184 5.49 -10.29 -28.85
CA PHE A 184 6.28 -11.46 -29.24
C PHE A 184 7.72 -11.09 -29.65
N ASN A 185 8.02 -9.81 -29.82
CA ASN A 185 9.36 -9.31 -30.08
C ASN A 185 10.11 -9.07 -28.75
N LYS A 186 11.07 -9.92 -28.46
CA LYS A 186 11.90 -9.86 -27.24
C LYS A 186 12.66 -8.53 -27.09
N SER A 187 13.04 -7.87 -28.19
CA SER A 187 13.71 -6.57 -28.12
C SER A 187 12.78 -5.47 -27.59
N VAL A 188 11.48 -5.55 -27.91
CA VAL A 188 10.46 -4.64 -27.38
C VAL A 188 10.29 -4.85 -25.89
N GLN A 189 10.19 -6.12 -25.43
CA GLN A 189 10.08 -6.44 -24.00
C GLN A 189 11.30 -5.94 -23.23
N LYS A 190 12.52 -6.15 -23.71
CA LYS A 190 13.77 -5.68 -23.09
C LYS A 190 13.84 -4.15 -23.02
N ALA A 191 13.41 -3.47 -24.07
CA ALA A 191 13.35 -2.00 -24.07
C ALA A 191 12.35 -1.48 -23.02
N ALA A 192 11.18 -2.09 -22.94
CA ALA A 192 10.18 -1.78 -21.90
C ALA A 192 10.73 -2.04 -20.50
N TRP A 193 11.41 -3.18 -20.28
CA TRP A 193 12.03 -3.50 -19.01
C TRP A 193 13.05 -2.46 -18.56
N LYS A 194 13.91 -2.02 -19.49
CA LYS A 194 14.87 -0.96 -19.20
C LYS A 194 14.16 0.34 -18.80
N LEU A 195 13.09 0.70 -19.53
CA LEU A 195 12.36 1.94 -19.28
C LEU A 195 11.71 1.96 -17.90
N VAL A 196 11.02 0.89 -17.50
CA VAL A 196 10.30 0.84 -16.21
C VAL A 196 11.23 0.73 -15.01
N ASN A 197 12.48 0.33 -15.20
CA ASN A 197 13.52 0.28 -14.17
C ASN A 197 14.46 1.50 -14.20
N THR A 198 14.20 2.47 -15.05
CA THR A 198 14.96 3.73 -15.08
C THR A 198 14.25 4.75 -14.22
N ASN A 199 14.97 5.26 -13.22
CA ASN A 199 14.45 6.28 -12.33
C ASN A 199 14.09 7.56 -13.10
N ASP A 200 13.04 8.21 -12.68
CA ASP A 200 12.68 9.56 -13.08
C ASP A 200 13.60 10.62 -12.43
N LYS A 201 13.21 11.90 -12.52
CA LYS A 201 13.99 13.02 -11.98
C LYS A 201 14.07 13.01 -10.44
N GLU A 202 13.08 12.43 -9.78
CA GLU A 202 12.98 12.36 -8.32
C GLU A 202 13.51 11.03 -7.78
N GLY A 203 13.99 10.14 -8.64
CA GLY A 203 14.61 8.88 -8.26
C GLY A 203 13.66 7.69 -8.21
N PHE A 204 12.46 7.78 -8.77
CA PHE A 204 11.45 6.73 -8.75
C PHE A 204 11.37 5.98 -10.09
N PRO A 205 11.55 4.65 -10.08
CA PRO A 205 11.32 3.84 -11.27
C PRO A 205 9.81 3.60 -11.48
N PRO A 206 9.29 3.69 -12.72
CA PRO A 206 7.87 3.44 -12.97
C PRO A 206 7.35 2.05 -12.55
N LEU A 207 8.22 1.05 -12.44
CA LEU A 207 7.86 -0.27 -11.92
C LEU A 207 7.66 -0.24 -10.39
N GLY A 208 8.37 0.65 -9.69
CA GLY A 208 8.25 0.81 -8.25
C GLY A 208 6.90 1.38 -7.84
N LEU A 209 6.13 0.64 -7.05
CA LEU A 209 4.84 1.10 -6.57
C LEU A 209 5.02 1.98 -5.33
N LEU A 210 4.97 3.30 -5.49
CA LEU A 210 5.22 4.25 -4.40
C LEU A 210 4.33 4.00 -3.18
N ALA A 211 3.07 3.60 -3.40
CA ALA A 211 2.11 3.36 -2.33
C ALA A 211 2.55 2.30 -1.31
N THR A 212 3.32 1.29 -1.75
CA THR A 212 3.64 0.11 -0.94
C THR A 212 5.12 -0.18 -0.78
N GLN A 213 5.98 0.41 -1.64
CA GLN A 213 7.41 0.07 -1.72
C GLN A 213 8.35 1.20 -1.34
N HIS A 214 7.82 2.40 -1.18
CA HIS A 214 8.58 3.57 -0.77
C HIS A 214 7.98 4.15 0.50
N SER A 215 8.84 4.48 1.45
CA SER A 215 8.47 5.14 2.69
C SER A 215 9.04 6.55 2.73
N PHE A 216 8.25 7.46 3.29
CA PHE A 216 8.57 8.87 3.42
C PHE A 216 8.31 9.31 4.86
N PHE A 217 8.80 10.45 5.27
CA PHE A 217 8.49 10.99 6.59
C PHE A 217 6.99 11.35 6.69
N PRO A 218 6.24 10.78 7.65
CA PRO A 218 4.80 11.06 7.79
C PRO A 218 4.49 12.48 8.25
N GLY A 219 5.45 13.12 8.92
CA GLY A 219 5.22 14.40 9.56
C GLY A 219 3.99 14.36 10.48
N SER A 220 3.24 15.42 10.51
CA SER A 220 2.11 15.61 11.42
C SER A 220 0.97 14.60 11.29
N THR A 221 0.93 13.73 10.27
CA THR A 221 -0.04 12.62 10.26
C THR A 221 0.24 11.62 11.38
N PHE A 222 1.51 11.48 11.80
CA PHE A 222 1.90 10.61 12.92
C PHE A 222 1.36 11.09 14.28
N LYS A 223 0.96 12.36 14.41
CA LYS A 223 0.33 12.88 15.64
C LYS A 223 -0.97 12.16 15.99
N VAL A 224 -1.64 11.54 15.01
CA VAL A 224 -2.80 10.67 15.27
C VAL A 224 -2.37 9.46 16.11
N ILE A 225 -1.25 8.81 15.78
CA ILE A 225 -0.68 7.69 16.55
C ILE A 225 -0.21 8.16 17.93
N THR A 226 0.43 9.34 18.01
CA THR A 226 0.83 9.92 19.29
C THR A 226 -0.39 10.20 20.19
N THR A 227 -1.49 10.70 19.61
CA THR A 227 -2.76 10.91 20.32
C THR A 227 -3.37 9.58 20.75
N ALA A 228 -3.33 8.57 19.89
CA ALA A 228 -3.77 7.21 20.22
C ALA A 228 -3.00 6.65 21.43
N GLY A 229 -1.67 6.80 21.43
CA GLY A 229 -0.85 6.40 22.58
C GLY A 229 -1.18 7.17 23.87
N ILE A 230 -1.51 8.46 23.77
CA ILE A 230 -1.98 9.25 24.92
C ILE A 230 -3.30 8.67 25.45
N VAL A 231 -4.25 8.43 24.57
CA VAL A 231 -5.57 7.86 24.95
C VAL A 231 -5.41 6.46 25.55
N ALA A 232 -4.54 5.64 24.98
CA ALA A 232 -4.34 4.27 25.42
C ALA A 232 -3.62 4.15 26.77
N TYR A 233 -2.58 4.92 26.99
CA TYR A 233 -1.66 4.72 28.13
C TYR A 233 -1.66 5.83 29.17
N LYS A 234 -1.88 7.10 28.76
CA LYS A 234 -1.79 8.27 29.65
C LYS A 234 -2.91 9.29 29.40
N PRO A 235 -4.19 8.90 29.52
CA PRO A 235 -5.34 9.75 29.15
C PRO A 235 -5.38 11.12 29.88
N ALA A 236 -4.73 11.24 31.03
CA ALA A 236 -4.60 12.52 31.73
C ALA A 236 -3.83 13.59 30.94
N LEU A 237 -3.04 13.19 29.92
CA LEU A 237 -2.36 14.13 29.04
C LEU A 237 -3.29 14.78 28.03
N LEU A 238 -4.48 14.25 27.77
CA LEU A 238 -5.46 14.83 26.83
C LEU A 238 -5.87 16.26 27.23
N THR A 239 -6.03 16.49 28.53
CA THR A 239 -6.48 17.78 29.10
C THR A 239 -5.32 18.59 29.70
N LYS A 240 -4.08 18.15 29.48
CA LYS A 240 -2.91 18.89 29.96
C LYS A 240 -2.67 20.13 29.10
N GLU A 241 -2.76 21.29 29.73
CA GLU A 241 -2.53 22.57 29.09
C GLU A 241 -1.05 22.88 28.89
N TYR A 242 -0.71 23.37 27.70
CA TYR A 242 0.59 23.92 27.36
C TYR A 242 0.48 25.38 26.96
N PRO A 243 1.44 26.23 27.37
CA PRO A 243 1.41 27.64 27.00
C PRO A 243 1.49 27.84 25.48
N SER A 244 0.95 28.95 24.99
CA SER A 244 1.16 29.32 23.59
C SER A 244 2.64 29.58 23.33
N MET A 245 3.22 28.88 22.35
CA MET A 245 4.66 28.93 22.05
C MET A 245 4.91 28.81 20.54
N VAL A 246 5.89 29.51 20.03
CA VAL A 246 6.39 29.39 18.65
C VAL A 246 7.39 28.24 18.55
N TYR A 247 8.10 27.97 19.63
CA TYR A 247 9.06 26.89 19.76
C TYR A 247 9.14 26.37 21.19
N THR A 248 9.67 25.19 21.36
CA THR A 248 10.10 24.67 22.66
C THR A 248 11.56 24.26 22.61
N LYS A 249 12.29 24.47 23.74
CA LYS A 249 13.64 23.94 23.87
C LYS A 249 13.55 22.49 24.30
N LEU A 250 14.19 21.60 23.53
CA LEU A 250 14.24 20.18 23.85
C LEU A 250 15.22 19.89 24.98
N PRO A 251 14.94 18.89 25.84
CA PRO A 251 15.83 18.49 26.93
C PRO A 251 17.23 18.12 26.42
N ASP A 252 18.25 18.35 27.25
CA ASP A 252 19.65 17.94 27.05
C ASP A 252 20.30 18.42 25.73
N THR A 253 19.71 19.45 25.10
CA THR A 253 20.23 20.06 23.86
C THR A 253 20.02 21.57 23.81
N THR A 254 20.67 22.20 22.84
CA THR A 254 20.39 23.59 22.45
C THR A 254 19.36 23.68 21.32
N ASN A 255 18.89 22.57 20.78
CA ASN A 255 17.93 22.52 19.67
C ASN A 255 16.57 23.04 20.10
N LEU A 256 15.97 23.82 19.21
CA LEU A 256 14.62 24.35 19.36
C LEU A 256 13.70 23.65 18.35
N LEU A 257 12.62 23.08 18.85
CA LEU A 257 11.56 22.54 18.01
C LEU A 257 10.57 23.67 17.72
N TYR A 258 10.56 24.15 16.50
CA TYR A 258 9.66 25.22 16.04
C TYR A 258 8.33 24.64 15.54
N ASN A 259 7.28 25.45 15.66
CA ASN A 259 6.06 25.19 14.93
C ASN A 259 6.20 25.60 13.48
N ASP A 260 5.51 24.89 12.57
CA ASP A 260 5.50 25.23 11.15
C ASP A 260 5.05 26.69 10.94
N GLY A 261 5.64 27.37 9.95
CA GLY A 261 5.39 28.79 9.68
C GLY A 261 5.71 29.73 10.85
N HIS A 262 6.34 29.25 11.95
CA HIS A 262 6.60 30.03 13.18
C HIS A 262 5.34 30.64 13.80
N VAL A 263 4.18 30.03 13.61
CA VAL A 263 2.91 30.45 14.20
C VAL A 263 2.84 29.93 15.64
N PRO A 264 2.50 30.79 16.63
CA PRO A 264 2.36 30.31 18.00
C PRO A 264 1.17 29.37 18.16
N CYS A 265 1.35 28.27 18.90
CA CYS A 265 0.33 27.26 19.18
C CYS A 265 0.49 26.73 20.62
N GLY A 266 -0.56 26.14 21.18
CA GLY A 266 -0.59 25.61 22.55
C GLY A 266 -2.01 25.19 22.93
N GLY A 267 -2.27 25.04 24.23
CA GLY A 267 -3.52 24.50 24.74
C GLY A 267 -3.42 23.04 25.14
N ASP A 268 -4.53 22.36 25.19
CA ASP A 268 -4.60 20.92 25.36
C ASP A 268 -4.58 20.17 24.00
N VAL A 269 -4.75 18.83 24.01
CA VAL A 269 -4.74 18.03 22.77
C VAL A 269 -5.88 18.44 21.83
N ALA A 270 -7.05 18.83 22.36
CA ALA A 270 -8.19 19.24 21.54
C ALA A 270 -7.94 20.55 20.77
N VAL A 271 -7.06 21.41 21.28
CA VAL A 271 -6.62 22.62 20.57
C VAL A 271 -5.40 22.33 19.69
N MET A 272 -4.45 21.52 20.19
CA MET A 272 -3.16 21.33 19.52
C MET A 272 -3.22 20.39 18.30
N LEU A 273 -4.10 19.38 18.26
CA LEU A 273 -4.21 18.46 17.10
C LEU A 273 -4.76 19.18 15.86
N PRO A 274 -5.86 19.97 15.96
CA PRO A 274 -6.37 20.77 14.84
C PRO A 274 -5.34 21.75 14.29
N GLN A 275 -4.60 22.43 15.18
CA GLN A 275 -3.54 23.39 14.81
C GLN A 275 -2.24 22.72 14.37
N SER A 276 -2.14 21.40 14.51
CA SER A 276 -0.91 20.63 14.22
C SER A 276 0.31 21.13 14.98
N CYS A 277 0.18 21.49 16.26
CA CYS A 277 1.19 22.12 17.10
C CYS A 277 2.43 21.24 17.34
N ASP A 278 3.54 21.47 16.63
CA ASP A 278 4.77 20.66 16.76
C ASP A 278 5.41 20.78 18.15
N PRO A 279 5.64 21.98 18.72
CA PRO A 279 6.25 22.09 20.05
C PRO A 279 5.44 21.38 21.14
N GLY A 280 4.10 21.50 21.07
CA GLY A 280 3.20 20.84 22.01
C GLY A 280 3.24 19.34 21.90
N TYR A 281 3.19 18.80 20.68
CA TYR A 281 3.26 17.36 20.44
C TYR A 281 4.64 16.77 20.76
N GLY A 282 5.72 17.51 20.52
CA GLY A 282 7.05 17.08 20.98
C GLY A 282 7.11 16.92 22.49
N LEU A 283 6.53 17.87 23.24
CA LEU A 283 6.43 17.78 24.71
C LEU A 283 5.46 16.67 25.17
N LEU A 284 4.35 16.45 24.46
CA LEU A 284 3.43 15.34 24.70
C LEU A 284 4.12 13.99 24.45
N GLY A 285 4.91 13.86 23.39
CA GLY A 285 5.69 12.64 23.11
C GLY A 285 6.69 12.33 24.23
N ILE A 286 7.41 13.33 24.73
CA ILE A 286 8.29 13.18 25.91
C ILE A 286 7.48 12.77 27.14
N ALA A 287 6.32 13.38 27.38
CA ALA A 287 5.47 13.04 28.52
C ALA A 287 4.83 11.64 28.41
N LEU A 288 4.47 11.23 27.20
CA LEU A 288 4.01 9.87 26.89
C LEU A 288 5.12 8.85 27.15
N GLY A 289 6.34 9.17 26.71
CA GLY A 289 7.52 8.33 26.93
C GLY A 289 7.77 7.33 25.83
N ALA A 290 9.03 6.89 25.74
CA ALA A 290 9.53 6.03 24.68
C ALA A 290 8.77 4.70 24.56
N GLN A 291 8.52 4.04 25.69
CA GLN A 291 7.86 2.73 25.73
C GLN A 291 6.44 2.81 25.15
N ASP A 292 5.63 3.75 25.65
CA ASP A 292 4.22 3.84 25.30
C ASP A 292 4.06 4.27 23.83
N LEU A 293 4.87 5.23 23.35
CA LEU A 293 4.87 5.67 21.97
C LEU A 293 5.31 4.56 21.01
N THR A 294 6.35 3.78 21.37
CA THR A 294 6.79 2.63 20.58
C THR A 294 5.71 1.56 20.55
N ASN A 295 5.12 1.22 21.68
CA ASN A 295 4.05 0.22 21.74
C ASN A 295 2.88 0.60 20.82
N GLU A 296 2.48 1.88 20.82
CA GLU A 296 1.39 2.34 19.98
C GLU A 296 1.74 2.30 18.49
N ALA A 297 2.93 2.76 18.11
CA ALA A 297 3.37 2.66 16.71
C ALA A 297 3.36 1.20 16.21
N LEU A 298 3.82 0.25 17.03
CA LEU A 298 3.79 -1.17 16.70
C LEU A 298 2.35 -1.73 16.68
N ALA A 299 1.47 -1.25 17.54
CA ALA A 299 0.05 -1.62 17.53
C ALA A 299 -0.65 -1.19 16.23
N PHE A 300 -0.25 -0.06 15.63
CA PHE A 300 -0.68 0.37 14.31
C PHE A 300 0.04 -0.35 13.15
N GLY A 301 0.96 -1.28 13.41
CA GLY A 301 1.62 -2.11 12.40
C GLY A 301 2.96 -1.58 11.87
N TYR A 302 3.53 -0.53 12.47
CA TYR A 302 4.90 -0.12 12.15
C TYR A 302 5.90 -1.25 12.42
N ASN A 303 6.97 -1.30 11.65
CA ASN A 303 7.99 -2.35 11.65
C ASN A 303 7.50 -3.73 11.18
N GLU A 304 6.25 -3.81 10.65
CA GLU A 304 5.73 -4.99 9.98
C GLU A 304 5.30 -4.64 8.55
N ILE A 305 5.39 -5.60 7.63
CA ILE A 305 4.87 -5.42 6.27
C ILE A 305 3.35 -5.63 6.32
N PRO A 306 2.53 -4.64 5.93
CA PRO A 306 1.08 -4.83 5.85
C PRO A 306 0.73 -6.01 4.92
N PRO A 307 -0.20 -6.91 5.33
CA PRO A 307 -0.48 -8.16 4.63
C PRO A 307 -1.39 -8.00 3.40
N LEU A 308 -1.12 -6.98 2.58
CA LEU A 308 -1.79 -6.80 1.29
C LEU A 308 -1.40 -7.94 0.35
N ASP A 309 -2.36 -8.48 -0.38
CA ASP A 309 -2.15 -9.55 -1.37
C ASP A 309 -1.50 -9.04 -2.68
N LEU A 310 -0.59 -8.08 -2.55
CA LEU A 310 0.26 -7.54 -3.61
C LEU A 310 1.73 -7.69 -3.19
N PRO A 311 2.56 -8.42 -3.95
CA PRO A 311 3.93 -8.68 -3.54
C PRO A 311 4.81 -7.43 -3.55
N GLY A 312 5.91 -7.45 -2.79
CA GLY A 312 6.95 -6.43 -2.82
C GLY A 312 6.73 -5.25 -1.87
N GLY A 313 5.69 -5.26 -1.01
CA GLY A 313 5.50 -4.25 0.02
C GLY A 313 6.65 -4.18 1.02
N VAL A 314 6.87 -2.99 1.60
CA VAL A 314 7.88 -2.75 2.65
C VAL A 314 7.21 -2.33 3.95
N ALA A 315 7.89 -2.57 5.08
CA ALA A 315 7.47 -2.10 6.38
C ALA A 315 7.70 -0.59 6.51
N SER A 316 6.76 0.10 7.13
CA SER A 316 6.99 1.43 7.70
C SER A 316 7.90 1.30 8.93
N PHE A 317 8.71 2.32 9.21
CA PHE A 317 9.71 2.23 10.27
C PHE A 317 9.38 3.18 11.42
N PHE A 318 9.52 2.66 12.64
CA PHE A 318 9.53 3.40 13.88
C PHE A 318 10.74 2.99 14.74
N PRO A 319 11.45 3.94 15.38
CA PRO A 319 12.63 3.67 16.19
C PRO A 319 12.33 2.74 17.37
N THR A 320 13.37 2.06 17.85
CA THR A 320 13.23 1.21 19.04
C THR A 320 13.09 2.03 20.32
N GLU A 321 12.38 1.49 21.30
CA GLU A 321 12.22 2.10 22.63
C GLU A 321 13.56 2.53 23.25
N SER A 322 14.58 1.69 23.17
CA SER A 322 15.92 2.00 23.74
C SER A 322 16.58 3.22 23.09
N ASN A 323 16.41 3.41 21.78
CA ASN A 323 16.95 4.58 21.07
C ASN A 323 16.21 5.86 21.50
N LEU A 324 14.90 5.79 21.64
CA LEU A 324 14.06 6.92 22.07
C LEU A 324 14.29 7.29 23.53
N ALA A 325 14.39 6.30 24.41
CA ALA A 325 14.63 6.51 25.85
C ALA A 325 16.01 7.16 26.14
N ALA A 326 17.00 6.83 25.32
CA ALA A 326 18.35 7.39 25.45
C ALA A 326 18.46 8.84 24.93
N ASN A 327 17.47 9.32 24.16
CA ASN A 327 17.54 10.61 23.48
C ASN A 327 16.17 11.32 23.48
N PRO A 328 15.83 12.12 24.51
CA PRO A 328 14.56 12.83 24.58
C PRO A 328 14.25 13.77 23.39
N PRO A 329 15.22 14.49 22.79
CA PRO A 329 14.99 15.22 21.54
C PRO A 329 14.53 14.34 20.40
N TYR A 330 15.14 13.14 20.24
CA TYR A 330 14.76 12.18 19.22
C TYR A 330 13.34 11.64 19.43
N LEU A 331 12.95 11.38 20.69
CA LEU A 331 11.58 11.04 21.06
C LEU A 331 10.59 12.15 20.68
N ALA A 332 10.94 13.42 20.93
CA ALA A 332 10.08 14.55 20.57
C ALA A 332 9.84 14.67 19.07
N TYR A 333 10.89 14.53 18.26
CA TYR A 333 10.77 14.55 16.80
C TYR A 333 10.03 13.32 16.28
N SER A 334 10.28 12.14 16.85
CA SER A 334 9.53 10.93 16.48
C SER A 334 8.03 11.04 16.76
N ALA A 335 7.64 11.72 17.83
CA ALA A 335 6.23 11.95 18.19
C ALA A 335 5.48 12.85 17.19
N ILE A 336 6.18 13.60 16.36
CA ILE A 336 5.62 14.41 15.28
C ILE A 336 5.90 13.84 13.88
N GLY A 337 6.41 12.60 13.81
CA GLY A 337 6.65 11.88 12.54
C GLY A 337 7.85 12.37 11.76
N GLN A 338 8.89 12.80 12.44
CA GLN A 338 10.16 13.26 11.89
C GLN A 338 11.34 12.37 12.33
N GLU A 339 12.55 12.77 12.05
CA GLU A 339 13.80 12.01 12.26
C GLU A 339 13.80 10.71 11.45
N ASP A 340 13.84 9.55 12.11
CA ASP A 340 13.87 8.25 11.42
C ASP A 340 12.49 7.62 11.20
N VAL A 341 11.40 8.27 11.64
CA VAL A 341 10.05 7.73 11.40
C VAL A 341 9.73 7.81 9.91
N SER A 342 9.40 6.67 9.31
CA SER A 342 8.99 6.65 7.91
C SER A 342 7.77 5.76 7.68
N THR A 343 6.91 6.15 6.74
CA THR A 343 5.65 5.47 6.45
C THR A 343 5.42 5.30 4.95
N THR A 344 4.82 4.17 4.57
CA THR A 344 4.26 3.99 3.23
C THR A 344 2.87 4.63 3.16
N ALA A 345 2.40 4.98 1.97
CA ALA A 345 1.03 5.47 1.80
C ALA A 345 0.00 4.40 2.21
N LEU A 346 0.30 3.12 1.96
CA LEU A 346 -0.48 1.99 2.44
C LEU A 346 -0.63 2.02 3.97
N GLN A 347 0.47 2.14 4.71
CA GLN A 347 0.45 2.16 6.17
C GLN A 347 -0.31 3.38 6.71
N ASN A 348 -0.12 4.55 6.08
CA ASN A 348 -0.81 5.76 6.51
C ASN A 348 -2.33 5.70 6.25
N ALA A 349 -2.76 5.00 5.17
CA ALA A 349 -4.17 4.70 4.93
C ALA A 349 -4.74 3.72 5.98
N LEU A 350 -3.95 2.74 6.42
CA LEU A 350 -4.33 1.82 7.51
C LEU A 350 -4.43 2.53 8.87
N VAL A 351 -3.67 3.60 9.09
CA VAL A 351 -3.86 4.45 10.28
C VAL A 351 -5.22 5.15 10.23
N ALA A 352 -5.59 5.73 9.08
CA ALA A 352 -6.90 6.35 8.90
C ALA A 352 -8.04 5.33 9.04
N GLU A 353 -7.86 4.13 8.45
CA GLU A 353 -8.81 3.02 8.54
C GLU A 353 -9.02 2.58 10.00
N GLY A 354 -7.93 2.43 10.76
CA GLY A 354 -8.00 2.02 12.17
C GLY A 354 -8.85 2.97 13.02
N ILE A 355 -8.69 4.28 12.83
CA ILE A 355 -9.53 5.29 13.51
C ILE A 355 -10.96 5.28 12.95
N ALA A 356 -11.13 5.13 11.63
CA ALA A 356 -12.45 5.03 11.01
C ALA A 356 -13.25 3.80 11.47
N ASN A 357 -12.59 2.74 11.92
CA ASN A 357 -13.21 1.45 12.27
C ASN A 357 -13.14 1.14 13.78
N GLY A 358 -13.29 2.15 14.62
CA GLY A 358 -13.38 1.99 16.07
C GLY A 358 -12.12 1.39 16.71
N GLY A 359 -10.95 1.76 16.19
CA GLY A 359 -9.65 1.27 16.67
C GLY A 359 -9.24 -0.09 16.11
N THR A 360 -9.89 -0.58 15.05
CA THR A 360 -9.62 -1.88 14.43
C THR A 360 -9.13 -1.71 13.01
N ILE A 361 -7.96 -2.26 12.68
CA ILE A 361 -7.39 -2.30 11.33
C ILE A 361 -7.69 -3.67 10.72
N MET A 362 -8.42 -3.68 9.60
CA MET A 362 -8.72 -4.90 8.85
C MET A 362 -7.50 -5.35 8.04
N THR A 363 -7.49 -6.61 7.63
CA THR A 363 -6.46 -7.11 6.70
C THR A 363 -6.70 -6.53 5.32
N PRO A 364 -5.83 -5.64 4.80
CA PRO A 364 -6.01 -5.05 3.49
C PRO A 364 -5.92 -6.09 2.38
N HIS A 365 -6.78 -6.01 1.38
CA HIS A 365 -6.78 -6.97 0.28
C HIS A 365 -7.32 -6.37 -1.02
N LEU A 366 -6.88 -6.93 -2.13
CA LEU A 366 -7.29 -6.59 -3.49
C LEU A 366 -8.23 -7.63 -4.08
N MET A 367 -8.06 -8.93 -3.75
CA MET A 367 -8.89 -9.99 -4.30
C MET A 367 -10.21 -10.11 -3.54
N SER A 368 -11.33 -9.96 -4.25
CA SER A 368 -12.65 -10.24 -3.73
C SER A 368 -13.00 -11.73 -3.84
N TYR A 369 -12.90 -12.27 -5.06
CA TYR A 369 -13.11 -13.69 -5.29
C TYR A 369 -12.41 -14.21 -6.56
N ILE A 370 -12.27 -15.53 -6.64
CA ILE A 370 -11.77 -16.25 -7.80
C ILE A 370 -12.91 -17.13 -8.32
N SER A 371 -13.13 -17.12 -9.63
CA SER A 371 -14.17 -17.92 -10.28
C SER A 371 -13.60 -18.83 -11.35
N ALA A 372 -14.12 -20.04 -11.42
CA ALA A 372 -13.88 -20.99 -12.52
C ALA A 372 -14.48 -20.46 -13.85
N PRO A 373 -14.11 -21.07 -14.99
CA PRO A 373 -14.63 -20.66 -16.31
C PRO A 373 -16.13 -20.73 -16.47
N ASP A 374 -16.81 -21.57 -15.69
CA ASP A 374 -18.27 -21.69 -15.67
C ASP A 374 -18.97 -20.64 -14.76
N GLY A 375 -18.20 -19.76 -14.14
CA GLY A 375 -18.67 -18.75 -13.22
C GLY A 375 -18.80 -19.19 -11.76
N THR A 376 -18.52 -20.48 -11.45
CA THR A 376 -18.54 -20.98 -10.07
C THR A 376 -17.44 -20.33 -9.24
N VAL A 377 -17.79 -19.79 -8.06
CA VAL A 377 -16.80 -19.20 -7.14
C VAL A 377 -15.95 -20.31 -6.51
N VAL A 378 -14.66 -20.32 -6.85
CA VAL A 378 -13.66 -21.27 -6.35
C VAL A 378 -13.11 -20.83 -4.99
N LYS A 379 -12.90 -19.52 -4.84
CA LYS A 379 -12.35 -18.92 -3.62
C LYS A 379 -12.95 -17.53 -3.44
N ARG A 380 -13.37 -17.21 -2.23
CA ARG A 380 -13.77 -15.84 -1.81
C ARG A 380 -12.83 -15.37 -0.72
N TYR A 381 -12.49 -14.09 -0.75
CA TYR A 381 -11.77 -13.49 0.37
C TYR A 381 -12.68 -13.54 1.62
N LYS A 382 -12.05 -13.69 2.76
CA LYS A 382 -12.74 -13.68 4.04
C LYS A 382 -12.10 -12.61 4.91
N ASP A 383 -12.88 -11.59 5.23
CA ASP A 383 -12.44 -10.46 6.02
C ASP A 383 -11.88 -10.91 7.36
N SER A 384 -10.81 -10.30 7.77
CA SER A 384 -10.13 -10.58 9.03
C SER A 384 -9.47 -9.34 9.59
N VAL A 385 -9.36 -9.28 10.91
CA VAL A 385 -8.64 -8.21 11.61
C VAL A 385 -7.14 -8.45 11.49
N TRP A 386 -6.39 -7.42 11.13
CA TRP A 386 -4.93 -7.44 11.18
C TRP A 386 -4.39 -6.91 12.51
N LYS A 387 -4.86 -5.73 12.94
CA LYS A 387 -4.43 -5.08 14.19
C LYS A 387 -5.62 -4.47 14.94
N GLN A 388 -5.44 -4.26 16.23
CA GLN A 388 -6.43 -3.57 17.07
C GLN A 388 -5.70 -2.64 18.06
N PRO A 389 -5.18 -1.48 17.59
CA PRO A 389 -4.45 -0.55 18.43
C PRO A 389 -5.29 0.04 19.56
N LEU A 390 -6.59 0.25 19.35
CA LEU A 390 -7.48 0.91 20.30
C LEU A 390 -8.74 0.10 20.56
N THR A 391 -9.36 0.33 21.68
CA THR A 391 -10.76 -0.07 21.91
C THR A 391 -11.69 0.98 21.29
N PRO A 392 -12.97 0.65 20.96
CA PRO A 392 -13.91 1.63 20.42
C PRO A 392 -14.13 2.86 21.34
N ALA A 393 -14.06 2.67 22.65
CA ALA A 393 -14.19 3.78 23.61
C ALA A 393 -12.97 4.72 23.64
N GLN A 394 -11.79 4.19 23.33
CA GLN A 394 -10.58 4.98 23.15
C GLN A 394 -10.60 5.75 21.83
N ASP A 395 -10.94 5.06 20.76
CA ASP A 395 -11.04 5.60 19.40
C ASP A 395 -12.05 6.77 19.33
N ALA A 396 -13.22 6.63 19.95
CA ALA A 396 -14.26 7.67 20.03
C ALA A 396 -13.78 9.01 20.64
N GLN A 397 -12.61 9.04 21.29
CA GLN A 397 -12.01 10.27 21.79
C GLN A 397 -11.14 10.96 20.72
N ILE A 398 -10.76 10.26 19.65
CA ILE A 398 -9.86 10.77 18.60
C ILE A 398 -10.67 11.33 17.43
N VAL A 399 -11.74 10.67 17.04
CA VAL A 399 -12.58 11.06 15.89
C VAL A 399 -12.96 12.55 15.93
N PRO A 400 -13.53 13.09 17.04
CA PRO A 400 -13.88 14.52 17.10
C PRO A 400 -12.68 15.47 16.91
N LEU A 401 -11.50 15.06 17.39
CA LEU A 401 -10.28 15.85 17.22
C LEU A 401 -9.85 15.94 15.75
N MET A 402 -10.08 14.87 14.97
CA MET A 402 -9.81 14.84 13.53
C MET A 402 -10.90 15.57 12.72
N GLU A 403 -12.15 15.60 13.18
CA GLU A 403 -13.20 16.47 12.62
C GLU A 403 -12.85 17.95 12.80
N ASP A 404 -12.33 18.36 13.97
CA ASP A 404 -11.91 19.73 14.24
C ASP A 404 -10.73 20.18 13.37
N VAL A 405 -9.87 19.26 12.87
CA VAL A 405 -8.84 19.57 11.86
C VAL A 405 -9.48 20.10 10.57
N VAL A 406 -10.63 19.55 10.17
CA VAL A 406 -11.37 19.97 8.96
C VAL A 406 -12.19 21.22 9.22
N LYS A 407 -12.77 21.35 10.40
CA LYS A 407 -13.69 22.44 10.77
C LYS A 407 -12.98 23.76 10.99
N ASP A 408 -11.96 23.78 11.85
CA ASP A 408 -11.28 25.01 12.30
C ASP A 408 -9.74 24.85 12.28
N GLY A 409 -9.21 23.72 11.79
CA GLY A 409 -7.79 23.39 11.81
C GLY A 409 -7.09 23.54 10.46
N THR A 410 -5.98 22.81 10.32
CA THR A 410 -5.09 22.89 9.14
C THR A 410 -5.72 22.39 7.84
N ALA A 411 -6.84 21.68 7.87
CA ALA A 411 -7.56 21.22 6.68
C ALA A 411 -8.81 22.08 6.37
N ALA A 412 -9.09 23.15 7.10
CA ALA A 412 -10.28 24.00 6.87
C ALA A 412 -10.30 24.60 5.46
N GLU A 413 -9.14 25.01 4.93
CA GLU A 413 -9.02 25.60 3.59
C GLU A 413 -9.18 24.60 2.45
N VAL A 414 -9.13 23.29 2.72
CA VAL A 414 -9.41 22.25 1.70
C VAL A 414 -10.85 22.37 1.20
N GLY A 415 -11.75 22.83 2.07
CA GLY A 415 -13.14 23.15 1.72
C GLY A 415 -13.97 21.90 1.42
N PHE A 416 -13.86 20.86 2.26
CA PHE A 416 -14.79 19.74 2.25
C PHE A 416 -16.22 20.22 2.46
N LEU A 417 -17.19 19.55 1.86
CA LEU A 417 -18.59 19.89 2.10
C LEU A 417 -18.97 19.43 3.52
N PRO A 418 -19.75 20.22 4.29
CA PRO A 418 -20.21 19.79 5.59
C PRO A 418 -21.00 18.48 5.58
N ALA A 419 -21.67 18.18 4.45
CA ALA A 419 -22.43 16.94 4.27
C ALA A 419 -21.54 15.70 4.10
N ASP A 420 -20.26 15.87 3.79
CA ASP A 420 -19.31 14.75 3.63
C ASP A 420 -18.84 14.23 4.99
N ASP A 421 -19.01 15.01 6.05
CA ASP A 421 -18.72 14.62 7.44
C ASP A 421 -17.31 14.03 7.56
N VAL A 422 -16.28 14.82 7.19
CA VAL A 422 -14.89 14.36 7.04
C VAL A 422 -14.11 14.54 8.34
N ALA A 423 -13.42 13.50 8.77
CA ALA A 423 -12.36 13.57 9.76
C ALA A 423 -10.99 13.40 9.08
N ALA A 424 -10.01 14.26 9.39
CA ALA A 424 -8.74 14.26 8.67
C ALA A 424 -7.55 14.69 9.53
N LYS A 425 -6.34 14.46 9.00
CA LYS A 425 -5.08 15.05 9.49
C LYS A 425 -4.15 15.35 8.32
N THR A 426 -3.65 16.56 8.26
CA THR A 426 -2.62 17.00 7.32
C THR A 426 -1.22 16.65 7.82
N GLY A 427 -0.30 16.46 6.90
CA GLY A 427 1.13 16.28 7.18
C GLY A 427 1.98 17.06 6.20
N THR A 428 2.99 17.74 6.73
CA THR A 428 4.05 18.40 5.97
C THR A 428 5.34 18.01 6.67
N ALA A 429 6.10 17.11 6.08
CA ALA A 429 7.34 16.63 6.67
C ALA A 429 8.53 17.25 5.95
N GLN A 430 9.45 17.83 6.70
CA GLN A 430 10.68 18.40 6.12
C GLN A 430 11.61 17.28 5.67
N VAL A 431 12.12 17.37 4.43
CA VAL A 431 13.03 16.40 3.81
C VAL A 431 14.36 17.07 3.51
N GLY A 432 15.44 16.37 3.81
CA GLY A 432 16.79 16.79 3.47
C GLY A 432 17.46 17.70 4.50
N ASN A 433 18.65 18.17 4.12
CA ASN A 433 19.40 19.16 4.87
C ASN A 433 19.06 20.58 4.33
N ASN A 434 19.47 21.61 5.03
CA ASN A 434 19.25 23.04 4.72
C ASN A 434 19.52 23.49 3.25
N LEU A 435 19.76 22.57 2.32
CA LEU A 435 20.12 22.81 0.92
C LEU A 435 19.01 22.47 -0.07
N THR A 436 18.08 21.56 0.25
CA THR A 436 17.03 21.12 -0.67
C THR A 436 15.65 21.70 -0.37
N ASN A 437 15.36 22.07 0.87
CA ASN A 437 14.06 22.68 1.27
C ASN A 437 12.84 22.02 0.62
N ASP A 438 12.79 20.68 0.64
CA ASP A 438 11.67 19.92 0.13
C ASP A 438 10.80 19.39 1.28
N THR A 439 9.55 19.08 0.98
CA THR A 439 8.60 18.49 1.93
C THR A 439 7.97 17.23 1.35
N ASP A 440 7.70 16.25 2.22
CA ASP A 440 6.76 15.17 1.92
C ASP A 440 5.38 15.60 2.42
N ASP A 441 4.47 15.81 1.48
CA ASP A 441 3.15 16.33 1.75
C ASP A 441 2.11 15.22 1.82
N TRP A 442 1.34 15.24 2.91
CA TRP A 442 0.41 14.19 3.25
C TRP A 442 -0.96 14.71 3.64
N MET A 443 -1.95 13.86 3.43
CA MET A 443 -3.22 13.93 4.12
C MET A 443 -3.75 12.51 4.35
N ILE A 444 -4.27 12.27 5.54
CA ILE A 444 -5.10 11.10 5.84
C ILE A 444 -6.49 11.58 6.22
N ALA A 445 -7.53 10.85 5.79
CA ALA A 445 -8.91 11.19 6.08
C ALA A 445 -9.81 9.97 6.00
N PHE A 446 -10.98 10.08 6.61
CA PHE A 446 -12.07 9.14 6.41
C PHE A 446 -13.42 9.88 6.43
N ALA A 447 -14.43 9.27 5.81
CA ALA A 447 -15.76 9.83 5.70
C ALA A 447 -16.84 8.74 5.49
N PRO A 448 -18.11 9.00 5.89
CA PRO A 448 -18.50 10.00 6.89
C PRO A 448 -17.85 9.69 8.26
N ALA A 449 -17.54 10.70 9.08
CA ALA A 449 -16.93 10.48 10.39
C ALA A 449 -17.84 9.71 11.35
N THR A 450 -19.15 9.87 11.19
CA THR A 450 -20.18 9.19 12.02
C THR A 450 -20.42 7.72 11.64
N ASP A 451 -20.26 7.32 10.37
CA ASP A 451 -20.37 5.95 9.87
C ASP A 451 -19.44 5.74 8.68
N PRO A 452 -18.14 5.58 8.93
CA PRO A 452 -17.12 5.57 7.90
C PRO A 452 -17.32 4.47 6.85
N THR A 453 -17.21 4.87 5.58
CA THR A 453 -17.34 3.99 4.42
C THR A 453 -16.13 4.09 3.50
N VAL A 454 -15.28 5.09 3.71
CA VAL A 454 -13.99 5.24 3.02
C VAL A 454 -12.94 5.84 3.95
N ALA A 455 -11.75 5.25 3.96
CA ALA A 455 -10.55 5.78 4.60
C ALA A 455 -9.44 5.92 3.54
N VAL A 456 -8.75 7.07 3.53
CA VAL A 456 -7.85 7.45 2.44
C VAL A 456 -6.55 8.00 2.99
N ALA A 457 -5.43 7.69 2.32
CA ALA A 457 -4.18 8.43 2.42
C ALA A 457 -3.74 8.95 1.06
N VAL A 458 -3.27 10.19 1.05
CA VAL A 458 -2.61 10.84 -0.08
C VAL A 458 -1.19 11.18 0.32
N SER A 459 -0.22 10.85 -0.55
CA SER A 459 1.21 11.15 -0.39
C SER A 459 1.73 11.82 -1.66
N VAL A 460 2.39 12.97 -1.51
CA VAL A 460 3.06 13.67 -2.60
C VAL A 460 4.45 14.09 -2.11
N PRO A 461 5.49 13.28 -2.35
CA PRO A 461 6.84 13.54 -1.87
C PRO A 461 7.53 14.67 -2.64
N PHE A 462 8.58 15.22 -2.05
CA PHE A 462 9.53 16.19 -2.63
C PHE A 462 8.87 17.45 -3.22
N GLN A 463 7.93 18.01 -2.48
CA GLN A 463 7.32 19.30 -2.81
C GLN A 463 8.15 20.46 -2.25
N GLY A 464 8.03 21.63 -2.85
CA GLY A 464 8.78 22.79 -2.36
C GLY A 464 8.28 23.28 -0.99
N TYR A 465 9.19 23.65 -0.12
CA TYR A 465 8.95 24.07 1.30
C TYR A 465 7.93 25.22 1.50
N SER A 466 7.59 25.94 0.43
CA SER A 466 6.60 27.02 0.51
C SER A 466 5.14 26.56 0.51
N ARG A 467 4.89 25.24 0.46
CA ARG A 467 3.56 24.65 0.41
C ARG A 467 3.34 23.67 1.55
N THR A 468 2.09 23.42 1.87
CA THR A 468 1.69 22.53 2.96
C THR A 468 0.96 21.28 2.42
N GLY A 469 0.89 20.22 3.23
CA GLY A 469 0.09 19.05 2.90
C GLY A 469 -1.37 19.40 2.62
N ALA A 470 -1.95 20.39 3.27
CA ALA A 470 -3.31 20.89 2.98
C ALA A 470 -3.41 21.45 1.55
N GLU A 471 -2.42 22.21 1.08
CA GLU A 471 -2.44 22.83 -0.24
C GLU A 471 -2.13 21.83 -1.36
N ILE A 472 -1.32 20.79 -1.10
CA ILE A 472 -0.88 19.82 -2.10
C ILE A 472 -1.75 18.55 -2.05
N ALA A 473 -1.82 17.88 -0.91
CA ALA A 473 -2.56 16.64 -0.74
C ALA A 473 -4.06 16.88 -0.51
N GLY A 474 -4.44 18.02 0.06
CA GLY A 474 -5.83 18.36 0.37
C GLY A 474 -6.78 18.31 -0.84
N PRO A 475 -6.51 19.01 -1.96
CA PRO A 475 -7.37 18.98 -3.14
C PRO A 475 -7.50 17.57 -3.72
N ILE A 476 -6.43 16.76 -3.68
CA ILE A 476 -6.45 15.35 -4.11
C ILE A 476 -7.36 14.54 -3.19
N MET A 477 -7.18 14.69 -1.88
CA MET A 477 -7.98 14.02 -0.85
C MET A 477 -9.48 14.34 -1.03
N LYS A 478 -9.82 15.63 -1.22
CA LYS A 478 -11.19 16.07 -1.43
C LYS A 478 -11.84 15.34 -2.62
N CYS A 479 -11.17 15.32 -3.77
CA CYS A 479 -11.69 14.64 -4.95
C CYS A 479 -11.94 13.14 -4.71
N VAL A 480 -11.02 12.48 -4.00
CA VAL A 480 -11.13 11.04 -3.72
C VAL A 480 -12.27 10.75 -2.74
N ILE A 481 -12.40 11.52 -1.65
CA ILE A 481 -13.49 11.36 -0.67
C ILE A 481 -14.84 11.63 -1.33
N GLU A 482 -15.03 12.80 -1.99
CA GLU A 482 -16.28 13.15 -2.65
C GLU A 482 -16.66 12.11 -3.75
N GLY A 483 -15.65 11.64 -4.51
CA GLY A 483 -15.84 10.59 -5.51
C GLY A 483 -16.26 9.25 -4.91
N ALA A 484 -15.67 8.83 -3.79
CA ALA A 484 -16.04 7.60 -3.11
C ALA A 484 -17.46 7.67 -2.55
N LEU A 485 -17.83 8.76 -1.88
CA LEU A 485 -19.17 8.97 -1.32
C LEU A 485 -20.24 9.03 -2.42
N ALA A 486 -19.95 9.70 -3.55
CA ALA A 486 -20.87 9.74 -4.69
C ALA A 486 -21.10 8.35 -5.28
N LEU A 487 -20.05 7.53 -5.46
CA LEU A 487 -20.16 6.16 -5.96
C LEU A 487 -21.01 5.29 -5.05
N GLN A 488 -20.83 5.40 -3.74
CA GLN A 488 -21.62 4.65 -2.74
C GLN A 488 -23.09 5.07 -2.75
N ALA A 489 -23.38 6.36 -3.00
CA ALA A 489 -24.73 6.87 -3.15
C ALA A 489 -25.37 6.52 -4.53
N GLY A 490 -24.67 5.81 -5.41
CA GLY A 490 -25.12 5.50 -6.76
C GLY A 490 -25.22 6.72 -7.69
N LEU A 491 -24.50 7.79 -7.34
CA LEU A 491 -24.43 9.03 -8.11
C LEU A 491 -23.24 8.98 -9.08
N PRO A 492 -23.30 9.73 -10.20
CA PRO A 492 -22.14 9.88 -11.06
C PRO A 492 -20.99 10.54 -10.28
N ALA A 493 -19.87 9.86 -10.16
CA ALA A 493 -18.69 10.42 -9.49
C ALA A 493 -17.98 11.53 -10.30
N THR A 494 -18.38 11.71 -11.55
CA THR A 494 -17.88 12.76 -12.44
C THR A 494 -18.72 14.03 -12.27
N GLY A 495 -18.11 15.09 -11.75
CA GLY A 495 -18.70 16.42 -11.72
C GLY A 495 -19.33 16.88 -10.40
N THR A 496 -19.10 16.20 -9.30
CA THR A 496 -19.59 16.64 -7.98
C THR A 496 -18.82 17.85 -7.42
N SER A 497 -17.62 18.13 -7.92
CA SER A 497 -16.88 19.33 -7.56
C SER A 497 -16.24 19.98 -8.80
N THR A 498 -16.43 21.29 -8.96
CA THR A 498 -15.73 22.12 -9.95
C THR A 498 -14.23 22.22 -9.70
N THR A 499 -13.72 21.61 -8.64
CA THR A 499 -12.33 21.67 -8.18
C THR A 499 -11.53 20.41 -8.47
N CYS A 500 -12.18 19.29 -8.85
CA CYS A 500 -11.46 18.09 -9.28
C CYS A 500 -10.92 18.28 -10.70
N PRO A 501 -9.61 18.14 -10.94
CA PRO A 501 -9.04 18.17 -12.28
C PRO A 501 -9.69 17.07 -13.14
N THR A 502 -10.22 17.44 -14.30
CA THR A 502 -10.76 16.51 -15.30
C THR A 502 -9.66 16.01 -16.21
#